data_e967ac45fcf2b7976335162efb86fad0
#
_entry.id   e967ac45fcf2b7976335162efb86fad0
#
_cell.length_a   1.000
_cell.length_b   1.000
_cell.length_c   1.000
_cell.angle_alpha   90.00
_cell.angle_beta   90.00
_cell.angle_gamma   90.00
#
_symmetry.space_group_name_H-M   'P 1'
#
loop_
_entity.id
_entity.type
_entity.pdbx_description
1 polymer ?
#
loop_
_entity_poly.entity_id
_entity_poly.type
_entity_poly.pdbx_seq_one_letter_code
_entity_poly.pdbx_strand_id
1 'polypeptide(L)'
;IIGRRFQIVHVMMGPETLEVTTFRGMLDEKTKTDEHGRVLHDNVFGSQAEDAARRDFTANALYYDPATEAVIDYHHGVGDLKQKTLRMIGEPRARYREDPVRMLRAVRLAAKLGLIIDPAASKPIREMAGLLENVPAARLFDEMLKLLTSGHSVKCITQLRDEGLHHGLLPLLDVILEQPMGEKFVMLALKNTDERVRRGKGTSPGFLFATLLWHEVLAHWEKLKAK
;
A
#
# COMPACT_ATOMS: atom_id res chain seq x y z
N ILE A 1 5.07 14.16 -20.53
CA ILE A 1 5.11 14.62 -19.12
C ILE A 1 3.72 14.43 -18.56
N ILE A 2 3.61 13.65 -17.52
CA ILE A 2 2.33 13.35 -16.86
C ILE A 2 2.38 13.94 -15.44
N GLY A 3 1.29 14.60 -15.06
CA GLY A 3 1.11 15.17 -13.73
C GLY A 3 1.50 16.64 -13.62
N ARG A 4 0.57 17.45 -13.09
CA ARG A 4 0.84 18.89 -12.80
C ARG A 4 1.67 19.07 -11.52
N ARG A 5 1.62 18.12 -10.59
CA ARG A 5 2.29 18.16 -9.28
C ARG A 5 3.69 17.56 -9.30
N PHE A 6 3.91 16.54 -10.13
CA PHE A 6 5.18 15.84 -10.23
C PHE A 6 5.52 15.73 -11.71
N GLN A 7 6.67 16.24 -12.08
CA GLN A 7 7.15 16.09 -13.44
C GLN A 7 7.72 14.68 -13.61
N ILE A 8 6.84 13.76 -14.00
CA ILE A 8 7.24 12.40 -14.37
C ILE A 8 7.23 12.33 -15.89
N VAL A 9 8.33 11.89 -16.46
CA VAL A 9 8.43 11.60 -17.90
C VAL A 9 8.26 10.12 -18.09
N HIS A 10 7.26 9.70 -18.84
CA HIS A 10 7.11 8.33 -19.28
C HIS A 10 7.87 8.12 -20.59
N VAL A 11 8.87 7.23 -20.55
CA VAL A 11 9.62 6.78 -21.73
C VAL A 11 9.07 5.43 -22.14
N MET A 12 8.46 5.36 -23.31
CA MET A 12 7.90 4.13 -23.85
C MET A 12 8.99 3.32 -24.54
N MET A 13 9.21 2.07 -24.09
CA MET A 13 10.15 1.13 -24.70
C MET A 13 9.41 -0.16 -25.08
N GLY A 14 8.78 -0.14 -26.26
CA GLY A 14 7.89 -1.21 -26.68
C GLY A 14 6.69 -1.34 -25.73
N PRO A 15 6.44 -2.51 -25.12
CA PRO A 15 5.34 -2.70 -24.16
C PRO A 15 5.65 -2.15 -22.76
N GLU A 16 6.88 -1.78 -22.49
CA GLU A 16 7.33 -1.29 -21.18
C GLU A 16 7.31 0.24 -21.12
N THR A 17 6.99 0.75 -19.94
CA THR A 17 7.04 2.19 -19.65
C THR A 17 8.04 2.43 -18.53
N LEU A 18 9.06 3.24 -18.79
CA LEU A 18 10.00 3.70 -17.79
C LEU A 18 9.56 5.06 -17.27
N GLU A 19 9.43 5.19 -15.95
CA GLU A 19 9.15 6.45 -15.29
C GLU A 19 10.46 7.13 -14.90
N VAL A 20 10.68 8.32 -15.48
CA VAL A 20 11.86 9.14 -15.19
C VAL A 20 11.42 10.36 -14.40
N THR A 21 12.00 10.57 -13.24
CA THR A 21 11.72 11.71 -12.36
C THR A 21 13.00 12.23 -11.72
N THR A 22 12.96 13.47 -11.25
CA THR A 22 14.04 14.05 -10.45
C THR A 22 13.97 13.59 -8.99
N PHE A 23 15.08 13.67 -8.28
CA PHE A 23 15.10 13.48 -6.83
C PHE A 23 14.40 14.64 -6.13
N ARG A 24 13.70 14.32 -5.05
CA ARG A 24 12.92 15.27 -4.25
C ARG A 24 13.66 15.61 -2.97
N GLY A 25 13.75 16.90 -2.67
CA GLY A 25 14.32 17.40 -1.42
C GLY A 25 13.36 17.26 -0.23
N MET A 26 13.88 17.51 0.96
CA MET A 26 13.05 17.61 2.17
C MET A 26 12.10 18.80 2.04
N LEU A 27 10.90 18.63 2.56
CA LEU A 27 9.94 19.73 2.64
C LEU A 27 10.39 20.68 3.76
N ASP A 28 10.56 21.97 3.44
CA ASP A 28 10.77 22.98 4.45
C ASP A 28 9.54 23.12 5.35
N GLU A 29 9.74 23.46 6.64
CA GLU A 29 8.65 23.76 7.58
C GLU A 29 7.72 24.88 7.10
N LYS A 30 8.16 25.68 6.12
CA LYS A 30 7.38 26.72 5.45
C LYS A 30 6.52 26.23 4.29
N THR A 31 6.54 24.92 4.00
CA THR A 31 5.72 24.37 2.92
C THR A 31 4.26 24.54 3.30
N LYS A 32 3.55 25.36 2.48
CA LYS A 32 2.12 25.63 2.69
C LYS A 32 1.33 24.33 2.57
N THR A 33 0.76 23.92 3.67
CA THR A 33 -0.28 22.89 3.71
C THR A 33 -1.65 23.55 3.57
N ASP A 34 -2.61 22.85 2.96
CA ASP A 34 -4.01 23.26 3.05
C ASP A 34 -4.54 23.00 4.47
N GLU A 35 -5.76 23.45 4.75
CA GLU A 35 -6.48 23.27 6.02
C GLU A 35 -6.67 21.80 6.43
N HIS A 36 -6.35 20.84 5.53
CA HIS A 36 -6.39 19.40 5.75
C HIS A 36 -4.99 18.76 5.83
N GLY A 37 -3.93 19.57 5.98
CA GLY A 37 -2.56 19.09 6.08
C GLY A 37 -1.95 18.60 4.76
N ARG A 38 -2.58 18.88 3.61
CA ARG A 38 -2.02 18.52 2.30
C ARG A 38 -0.93 19.52 1.91
N VAL A 39 0.24 19.00 1.59
CA VAL A 39 1.32 19.79 1.01
C VAL A 39 0.90 20.33 -0.37
N LEU A 40 0.81 21.65 -0.50
CA LEU A 40 0.38 22.34 -1.72
C LEU A 40 1.47 22.40 -2.79
N HIS A 41 2.75 22.40 -2.38
CA HIS A 41 3.90 22.39 -3.29
C HIS A 41 4.95 21.39 -2.78
N ASP A 42 5.05 20.24 -3.46
CA ASP A 42 6.00 19.15 -3.14
C ASP A 42 7.14 19.05 -4.17
N ASN A 43 7.33 20.05 -5.01
CA ASN A 43 8.35 20.08 -6.06
C ASN A 43 9.64 20.77 -5.60
N VAL A 44 10.17 20.34 -4.46
CA VAL A 44 11.51 20.74 -4.06
C VAL A 44 12.49 19.72 -4.63
N PHE A 45 13.37 20.17 -5.53
CA PHE A 45 14.45 19.33 -6.02
C PHE A 45 15.47 19.12 -4.90
N GLY A 46 15.98 17.90 -4.81
CA GLY A 46 16.94 17.51 -3.77
C GLY A 46 18.01 16.57 -4.26
N SER A 47 18.86 16.20 -3.36
CA SER A 47 19.86 15.14 -3.56
C SER A 47 19.20 13.76 -3.50
N GLN A 48 19.92 12.75 -4.01
CA GLN A 48 19.48 11.35 -3.91
C GLN A 48 19.31 10.91 -2.45
N ALA A 49 20.18 11.39 -1.54
CA ALA A 49 20.08 11.09 -0.11
C ALA A 49 18.83 11.68 0.54
N GLU A 50 18.44 12.89 0.16
CA GLU A 50 17.20 13.52 0.63
C GLU A 50 15.97 12.77 0.11
N ASP A 51 15.99 12.35 -1.17
CA ASP A 51 14.90 11.53 -1.73
C ASP A 51 14.79 10.19 -1.00
N ALA A 52 15.91 9.56 -0.65
CA ALA A 52 15.92 8.33 0.15
C ALA A 52 15.29 8.54 1.54
N ALA A 53 15.65 9.63 2.22
CA ALA A 53 15.14 9.94 3.56
C ALA A 53 13.62 10.19 3.61
N ARG A 54 13.02 10.61 2.49
CA ARG A 54 11.57 10.86 2.38
C ARG A 54 10.76 9.58 2.13
N ARG A 55 11.39 8.50 1.71
CA ARG A 55 10.71 7.23 1.42
C ARG A 55 10.14 6.60 2.68
N ASP A 56 9.27 5.64 2.50
CA ASP A 56 8.57 5.00 3.60
C ASP A 56 9.42 3.93 4.30
N PHE A 57 10.00 3.01 3.53
CA PHE A 57 10.72 1.86 4.07
C PHE A 57 12.11 1.74 3.47
N THR A 58 13.06 1.23 4.26
CA THR A 58 14.46 1.04 3.86
C THR A 58 14.57 0.17 2.61
N ALA A 59 13.73 -0.87 2.48
CA ALA A 59 13.66 -1.73 1.30
C ALA A 59 13.26 -0.99 0.00
N ASN A 60 12.58 0.15 0.11
CA ASN A 60 12.16 0.99 -1.03
C ASN A 60 13.10 2.17 -1.28
N ALA A 61 14.17 2.32 -0.50
CA ALA A 61 15.13 3.42 -0.58
C ALA A 61 16.50 2.98 -1.12
N LEU A 62 16.50 1.94 -1.93
CA LEU A 62 17.68 1.44 -2.64
C LEU A 62 17.69 2.04 -4.04
N TYR A 63 18.88 2.45 -4.49
CA TYR A 63 19.12 2.94 -5.84
C TYR A 63 20.17 2.07 -6.51
N TYR A 64 20.02 1.88 -7.81
CA TYR A 64 20.98 1.17 -8.61
C TYR A 64 21.60 2.11 -9.64
N ASP A 65 22.92 2.20 -9.66
CA ASP A 65 23.65 2.95 -10.69
C ASP A 65 24.11 1.97 -11.77
N PRO A 66 23.53 2.01 -12.98
CA PRO A 66 23.89 1.09 -14.05
C PRO A 66 25.30 1.36 -14.63
N ALA A 67 25.86 2.56 -14.44
CA ALA A 67 27.20 2.87 -14.94
C ALA A 67 28.30 2.23 -14.11
N THR A 68 28.11 2.13 -12.81
CA THR A 68 29.04 1.51 -11.86
C THR A 68 28.61 0.14 -11.38
N GLU A 69 27.40 -0.31 -11.78
CA GLU A 69 26.75 -1.54 -11.30
C GLU A 69 26.63 -1.59 -9.76
N ALA A 70 26.56 -0.43 -9.12
CA ALA A 70 26.53 -0.31 -7.67
C ALA A 70 25.11 -0.11 -7.12
N VAL A 71 24.83 -0.74 -5.98
CA VAL A 71 23.64 -0.44 -5.17
C VAL A 71 23.99 0.61 -4.14
N ILE A 72 23.29 1.75 -4.17
CA ILE A 72 23.45 2.84 -3.23
C ILE A 72 22.37 2.68 -2.14
N ASP A 73 22.80 2.58 -0.90
CA ASP A 73 21.95 2.28 0.25
C ASP A 73 22.24 3.25 1.40
N TYR A 74 21.38 4.26 1.54
CA TYR A 74 21.52 5.29 2.57
C TYR A 74 20.96 4.87 3.95
N HIS A 75 20.10 3.84 3.98
CA HIS A 75 19.33 3.49 5.17
C HIS A 75 19.46 2.01 5.58
N HIS A 76 20.51 1.33 5.13
CA HIS A 76 20.79 -0.08 5.43
C HIS A 76 19.70 -1.06 4.98
N GLY A 77 18.96 -0.72 3.91
CA GLY A 77 17.88 -1.53 3.36
C GLY A 77 18.32 -2.91 2.89
N VAL A 78 19.53 -3.05 2.35
CA VAL A 78 20.11 -4.35 1.96
C VAL A 78 20.27 -5.26 3.18
N GLY A 79 20.72 -4.71 4.32
CA GLY A 79 20.83 -5.44 5.58
C GLY A 79 19.47 -5.90 6.09
N ASP A 80 18.48 -5.01 6.09
CA ASP A 80 17.11 -5.32 6.49
C ASP A 80 16.48 -6.40 5.60
N LEU A 81 16.68 -6.34 4.29
CA LEU A 81 16.19 -7.37 3.36
C LEU A 81 16.81 -8.75 3.64
N LYS A 82 18.12 -8.80 3.93
CA LYS A 82 18.81 -10.05 4.31
C LYS A 82 18.24 -10.63 5.61
N GLN A 83 17.87 -9.77 6.56
CA GLN A 83 17.22 -10.14 7.82
C GLN A 83 15.71 -10.36 7.70
N LYS A 84 15.16 -10.25 6.49
CA LYS A 84 13.71 -10.32 6.20
C LYS A 84 12.88 -9.34 7.05
N THR A 85 13.40 -8.16 7.29
CA THR A 85 12.77 -7.11 8.10
C THR A 85 12.28 -5.98 7.21
N LEU A 86 11.04 -5.54 7.38
CA LEU A 86 10.51 -4.32 6.78
C LEU A 86 10.62 -3.20 7.82
N ARG A 87 11.62 -2.33 7.65
CA ARG A 87 11.91 -1.21 8.55
C ARG A 87 11.47 0.11 7.95
N MET A 88 10.79 0.93 8.76
CA MET A 88 10.42 2.29 8.38
C MET A 88 11.61 3.24 8.50
N ILE A 89 11.71 4.17 7.56
CA ILE A 89 12.67 5.28 7.62
C ILE A 89 12.07 6.39 8.49
N GLY A 90 12.80 6.79 9.53
CA GLY A 90 12.35 7.77 10.50
C GLY A 90 11.52 7.15 11.64
N GLU A 91 10.90 8.00 12.46
CA GLU A 91 10.10 7.58 13.62
C GLU A 91 8.71 7.10 13.16
N PRO A 92 8.31 5.85 13.41
CA PRO A 92 7.10 5.28 12.84
C PRO A 92 5.81 6.03 13.17
N ARG A 93 5.65 6.50 14.42
CA ARG A 93 4.44 7.24 14.83
C ARG A 93 4.30 8.56 14.08
N ALA A 94 5.39 9.30 13.90
CA ALA A 94 5.42 10.53 13.13
C ALA A 94 5.07 10.24 11.66
N ARG A 95 5.68 9.22 11.09
CA ARG A 95 5.47 8.81 9.69
C ARG A 95 4.03 8.35 9.41
N TYR A 96 3.38 7.68 10.36
CA TYR A 96 1.97 7.31 10.24
C TYR A 96 1.01 8.49 10.39
N ARG A 97 1.36 9.51 11.21
CA ARG A 97 0.59 10.76 11.27
C ARG A 97 0.69 11.57 9.99
N GLU A 98 1.88 11.63 9.38
CA GLU A 98 2.08 12.30 8.09
C GLU A 98 1.25 11.65 6.97
N ASP A 99 1.24 10.34 6.90
CA ASP A 99 0.50 9.57 5.90
C ASP A 99 0.06 8.21 6.46
N PRO A 100 -1.19 8.10 6.94
CA PRO A 100 -1.71 6.85 7.51
C PRO A 100 -1.74 5.68 6.53
N VAL A 101 -1.78 5.94 5.20
CA VAL A 101 -1.73 4.91 4.16
C VAL A 101 -0.44 4.07 4.24
N ARG A 102 0.62 4.59 4.88
CA ARG A 102 1.86 3.82 5.12
C ARG A 102 1.63 2.56 5.95
N MET A 103 0.61 2.52 6.81
CA MET A 103 0.23 1.30 7.54
C MET A 103 -0.22 0.18 6.59
N LEU A 104 -1.04 0.52 5.59
CA LEU A 104 -1.48 -0.43 4.56
C LEU A 104 -0.34 -0.87 3.65
N ARG A 105 0.54 0.08 3.31
CA ARG A 105 1.74 -0.18 2.52
C ARG A 105 2.69 -1.12 3.25
N ALA A 106 2.84 -0.99 4.58
CA ALA A 106 3.63 -1.89 5.41
C ALA A 106 3.13 -3.33 5.28
N VAL A 107 1.84 -3.54 5.49
CA VAL A 107 1.21 -4.87 5.37
C VAL A 107 1.40 -5.45 3.96
N ARG A 108 1.10 -4.66 2.92
CA ARG A 108 1.22 -5.10 1.54
C ARG A 108 2.65 -5.50 1.17
N LEU A 109 3.63 -4.67 1.53
CA LEU A 109 5.04 -4.92 1.23
C LEU A 109 5.58 -6.12 2.02
N ALA A 110 5.26 -6.21 3.31
CA ALA A 110 5.65 -7.35 4.13
C ALA A 110 5.11 -8.68 3.55
N ALA A 111 3.83 -8.72 3.20
CA ALA A 111 3.21 -9.90 2.61
C ALA A 111 3.80 -10.25 1.22
N LYS A 112 4.01 -9.24 0.36
CA LYS A 112 4.54 -9.41 -1.00
C LYS A 112 5.99 -9.88 -1.00
N LEU A 113 6.82 -9.33 -0.13
CA LEU A 113 8.26 -9.59 -0.09
C LEU A 113 8.63 -10.71 0.90
N GLY A 114 7.66 -11.21 1.67
CA GLY A 114 7.91 -12.19 2.72
C GLY A 114 8.77 -11.65 3.86
N LEU A 115 8.58 -10.37 4.20
CA LEU A 115 9.27 -9.66 5.28
C LEU A 115 8.40 -9.62 6.54
N ILE A 116 9.04 -9.42 7.68
CA ILE A 116 8.39 -9.16 8.97
C ILE A 116 8.47 -7.66 9.22
N ILE A 117 7.34 -7.03 9.56
CA ILE A 117 7.34 -5.62 9.93
C ILE A 117 8.12 -5.45 11.24
N ASP A 118 9.08 -4.53 11.25
CA ASP A 118 9.87 -4.22 12.46
C ASP A 118 8.92 -3.91 13.63
N PRO A 119 9.15 -4.47 14.83
CA PRO A 119 8.28 -4.24 15.99
C PRO A 119 8.05 -2.76 16.33
N ALA A 120 9.04 -1.89 16.09
CA ALA A 120 8.89 -0.45 16.28
C ALA A 120 7.86 0.16 15.33
N ALA A 121 7.70 -0.41 14.13
CA ALA A 121 6.71 0.02 13.14
C ALA A 121 5.37 -0.72 13.28
N SER A 122 5.37 -2.00 13.69
CA SER A 122 4.15 -2.81 13.86
C SER A 122 3.33 -2.36 15.09
N LYS A 123 3.98 -2.17 16.25
CA LYS A 123 3.26 -1.82 17.49
C LYS A 123 2.35 -0.60 17.37
N PRO A 124 2.78 0.53 16.75
CA PRO A 124 1.92 1.70 16.59
C PRO A 124 0.74 1.49 15.63
N ILE A 125 0.79 0.53 14.71
CA ILE A 125 -0.24 0.35 13.68
C ILE A 125 -1.62 0.20 14.33
N ARG A 126 -1.76 -0.73 15.29
CA ARG A 126 -3.05 -0.98 15.94
C ARG A 126 -3.59 0.24 16.69
N GLU A 127 -2.71 0.97 17.36
CA GLU A 127 -3.08 2.17 18.12
C GLU A 127 -3.51 3.33 17.21
N MET A 128 -2.96 3.38 16.00
CA MET A 128 -3.13 4.47 15.05
C MET A 128 -4.07 4.13 13.89
N ALA A 129 -4.64 2.93 13.86
CA ALA A 129 -5.52 2.46 12.78
C ALA A 129 -6.67 3.44 12.47
N GLY A 130 -7.24 4.09 13.50
CA GLY A 130 -8.28 5.11 13.35
C GLY A 130 -7.89 6.32 12.49
N LEU A 131 -6.59 6.59 12.29
CA LEU A 131 -6.16 7.65 11.38
C LEU A 131 -6.54 7.39 9.91
N LEU A 132 -6.81 6.14 9.55
CA LEU A 132 -7.25 5.79 8.19
C LEU A 132 -8.62 6.40 7.84
N GLU A 133 -9.47 6.69 8.83
CA GLU A 133 -10.77 7.34 8.63
C GLU A 133 -10.64 8.74 8.03
N ASN A 134 -9.50 9.41 8.25
CA ASN A 134 -9.20 10.74 7.72
C ASN A 134 -8.58 10.71 6.32
N VAL A 135 -8.31 9.53 5.77
CA VAL A 135 -7.73 9.39 4.43
C VAL A 135 -8.83 9.46 3.37
N PRO A 136 -8.64 10.23 2.28
CA PRO A 136 -9.60 10.26 1.19
C PRO A 136 -9.90 8.86 0.66
N ALA A 137 -11.19 8.54 0.48
CA ALA A 137 -11.67 7.23 0.06
C ALA A 137 -10.99 6.73 -1.23
N ALA A 138 -10.70 7.63 -2.18
CA ALA A 138 -9.99 7.28 -3.42
C ALA A 138 -8.58 6.72 -3.16
N ARG A 139 -7.85 7.28 -2.19
CA ARG A 139 -6.51 6.77 -1.83
C ARG A 139 -6.57 5.41 -1.12
N LEU A 140 -7.55 5.23 -0.24
CA LEU A 140 -7.79 3.94 0.40
C LEU A 140 -8.17 2.87 -0.63
N PHE A 141 -9.05 3.23 -1.57
CA PHE A 141 -9.44 2.36 -2.66
C PHE A 141 -8.24 1.93 -3.53
N ASP A 142 -7.38 2.86 -3.90
CA ASP A 142 -6.18 2.57 -4.70
C ASP A 142 -5.22 1.62 -3.98
N GLU A 143 -4.98 1.81 -2.69
CA GLU A 143 -4.11 0.91 -1.92
C GLU A 143 -4.77 -0.45 -1.69
N MET A 144 -6.08 -0.50 -1.44
CA MET A 144 -6.83 -1.75 -1.37
C MET A 144 -6.75 -2.54 -2.69
N LEU A 145 -6.91 -1.86 -3.81
CA LEU A 145 -6.80 -2.51 -5.12
C LEU A 145 -5.40 -3.10 -5.34
N LYS A 146 -4.34 -2.34 -5.03
CA LYS A 146 -2.95 -2.82 -5.09
C LYS A 146 -2.70 -4.02 -4.17
N LEU A 147 -3.32 -4.03 -2.99
CA LEU A 147 -3.23 -5.12 -2.03
C LEU A 147 -3.93 -6.39 -2.56
N LEU A 148 -5.17 -6.25 -3.05
CA LEU A 148 -5.98 -7.35 -3.56
C LEU A 148 -5.41 -7.94 -4.88
N THR A 149 -4.70 -7.14 -5.67
CA THR A 149 -4.08 -7.57 -6.94
C THR A 149 -2.57 -7.81 -6.84
N SER A 150 -2.02 -7.90 -5.63
CA SER A 150 -0.58 -8.06 -5.40
C SER A 150 -0.01 -9.44 -5.75
N GLY A 151 -0.86 -10.46 -5.94
CA GLY A 151 -0.46 -11.87 -6.01
C GLY A 151 -0.19 -12.50 -4.63
N HIS A 152 -0.46 -11.75 -3.55
CA HIS A 152 -0.32 -12.15 -2.16
C HIS A 152 -1.51 -11.68 -1.30
N SER A 153 -2.67 -11.51 -1.92
CA SER A 153 -3.85 -10.90 -1.28
C SER A 153 -4.33 -11.66 -0.05
N VAL A 154 -4.29 -13.00 -0.07
CA VAL A 154 -4.63 -13.83 1.10
C VAL A 154 -3.75 -13.49 2.29
N LYS A 155 -2.43 -13.41 2.10
CA LYS A 155 -1.48 -13.02 3.16
C LYS A 155 -1.72 -11.60 3.64
N CYS A 156 -2.01 -10.68 2.71
CA CYS A 156 -2.30 -9.29 3.03
C CYS A 156 -3.54 -9.17 3.93
N ILE A 157 -4.63 -9.85 3.60
CA ILE A 157 -5.86 -9.82 4.41
C ILE A 157 -5.63 -10.43 5.79
N THR A 158 -4.92 -11.56 5.88
CA THR A 158 -4.55 -12.15 7.18
C THR A 158 -3.76 -11.15 8.02
N GLN A 159 -2.73 -10.54 7.45
CA GLN A 159 -1.89 -9.59 8.18
C GLN A 159 -2.63 -8.28 8.54
N LEU A 160 -3.55 -7.79 7.68
CA LEU A 160 -4.43 -6.67 8.05
C LEU A 160 -5.25 -6.99 9.31
N ARG A 161 -5.76 -8.22 9.44
CA ARG A 161 -6.48 -8.68 10.64
C ARG A 161 -5.57 -8.74 11.86
N ASP A 162 -4.40 -9.32 11.70
CA ASP A 162 -3.42 -9.46 12.79
C ASP A 162 -2.97 -8.09 13.33
N GLU A 163 -2.82 -7.10 12.45
CA GLU A 163 -2.45 -5.71 12.80
C GLU A 163 -3.66 -4.86 13.24
N GLY A 164 -4.89 -5.37 13.14
CA GLY A 164 -6.10 -4.63 13.50
C GLY A 164 -6.49 -3.52 12.51
N LEU A 165 -6.03 -3.59 11.27
CA LEU A 165 -6.30 -2.61 10.21
C LEU A 165 -7.55 -2.91 9.39
N HIS A 166 -8.21 -4.05 9.62
CA HIS A 166 -9.39 -4.46 8.85
C HIS A 166 -10.62 -3.61 9.18
N HIS A 167 -10.72 -3.11 10.41
CA HIS A 167 -11.81 -2.20 10.80
C HIS A 167 -11.68 -0.84 10.12
N GLY A 168 -12.74 -0.39 9.48
CA GLY A 168 -12.80 0.92 8.83
C GLY A 168 -12.24 1.01 7.40
N LEU A 169 -11.48 0.02 6.94
CA LEU A 169 -10.97 -0.01 5.56
C LEU A 169 -12.01 -0.48 4.55
N LEU A 170 -12.65 -1.57 4.89
CA LEU A 170 -13.81 -2.10 4.21
C LEU A 170 -14.73 -2.64 5.30
N PRO A 171 -15.69 -1.85 5.81
CA PRO A 171 -16.69 -2.33 6.77
C PRO A 171 -17.38 -3.61 6.29
N LEU A 172 -17.45 -3.77 4.97
CA LEU A 172 -17.97 -4.94 4.31
C LEU A 172 -17.09 -6.19 4.52
N LEU A 173 -15.76 -6.05 4.60
CA LEU A 173 -14.85 -7.17 4.88
C LEU A 173 -15.07 -7.71 6.29
N ASP A 174 -15.30 -6.84 7.27
CA ASP A 174 -15.58 -7.26 8.64
C ASP A 174 -16.82 -8.14 8.69
N VAL A 175 -17.92 -7.67 8.09
CA VAL A 175 -19.20 -8.39 8.06
C VAL A 175 -19.05 -9.74 7.33
N ILE A 176 -18.34 -9.76 6.20
CA ILE A 176 -18.18 -10.97 5.37
C ILE A 176 -17.24 -11.99 6.04
N LEU A 177 -16.17 -11.53 6.66
CA LEU A 177 -15.18 -12.38 7.30
C LEU A 177 -15.67 -12.95 8.64
N GLU A 178 -16.68 -12.35 9.26
CA GLU A 178 -17.36 -12.88 10.43
C GLU A 178 -18.34 -14.02 10.10
N GLN A 179 -18.75 -14.15 8.85
CA GLN A 179 -19.64 -15.21 8.39
C GLN A 179 -18.82 -16.40 7.83
N PRO A 180 -18.93 -17.62 8.39
CA PRO A 180 -18.08 -18.76 7.99
C PRO A 180 -18.13 -19.11 6.50
N MET A 181 -19.29 -18.94 5.85
CA MET A 181 -19.42 -19.19 4.41
C MET A 181 -18.89 -18.02 3.59
N GLY A 182 -19.04 -16.78 4.07
CA GLY A 182 -18.51 -15.57 3.44
C GLY A 182 -16.99 -15.58 3.41
N GLU A 183 -16.35 -15.89 4.52
CA GLU A 183 -14.89 -16.00 4.60
C GLU A 183 -14.33 -17.02 3.59
N LYS A 184 -14.87 -18.23 3.55
CA LYS A 184 -14.41 -19.28 2.62
C LYS A 184 -14.52 -18.85 1.16
N PHE A 185 -15.63 -18.23 0.80
CA PHE A 185 -15.87 -17.77 -0.57
C PHE A 185 -14.88 -16.66 -0.97
N VAL A 186 -14.73 -15.64 -0.13
CA VAL A 186 -13.81 -14.52 -0.36
C VAL A 186 -12.35 -15.02 -0.44
N MET A 187 -11.93 -15.86 0.51
CA MET A 187 -10.55 -16.39 0.53
C MET A 187 -10.25 -17.27 -0.68
N LEU A 188 -11.22 -18.04 -1.18
CA LEU A 188 -11.07 -18.81 -2.41
C LEU A 188 -10.89 -17.91 -3.63
N ALA A 189 -11.70 -16.85 -3.75
CA ALA A 189 -11.58 -15.88 -4.84
C ALA A 189 -10.23 -15.14 -4.82
N LEU A 190 -9.76 -14.75 -3.62
CA LEU A 190 -8.45 -14.12 -3.44
C LEU A 190 -7.31 -15.08 -3.80
N LYS A 191 -7.38 -16.34 -3.37
CA LYS A 191 -6.40 -17.38 -3.74
C LYS A 191 -6.31 -17.56 -5.25
N ASN A 192 -7.45 -17.66 -5.92
CA ASN A 192 -7.50 -17.80 -7.38
C ASN A 192 -6.94 -16.54 -8.08
N THR A 193 -7.20 -15.35 -7.54
CA THR A 193 -6.64 -14.10 -8.03
C THR A 193 -5.12 -14.08 -7.86
N ASP A 194 -4.60 -14.46 -6.70
CA ASP A 194 -3.16 -14.56 -6.44
C ASP A 194 -2.46 -15.50 -7.43
N GLU A 195 -3.08 -16.66 -7.72
CA GLU A 195 -2.53 -17.60 -8.72
C GLU A 195 -2.52 -17.01 -10.12
N ARG A 196 -3.57 -16.28 -10.51
CA ARG A 196 -3.61 -15.59 -11.81
C ARG A 196 -2.51 -14.55 -11.94
N VAL A 197 -2.33 -13.71 -10.91
CA VAL A 197 -1.27 -12.68 -10.89
C VAL A 197 0.11 -13.33 -11.01
N ARG A 198 0.39 -14.38 -10.23
CA ARG A 198 1.68 -15.08 -10.30
C ARG A 198 1.96 -15.74 -11.64
N ARG A 199 0.92 -16.08 -12.39
CA ARG A 199 1.02 -16.60 -13.77
C ARG A 199 1.05 -15.50 -14.83
N GLY A 200 1.16 -14.23 -14.46
CA GLY A 200 1.15 -13.08 -15.38
C GLY A 200 -0.18 -12.85 -16.09
N LYS A 201 -1.28 -13.41 -15.56
CA LYS A 201 -2.62 -13.24 -16.14
C LYS A 201 -3.29 -12.01 -15.57
N GLY A 202 -4.06 -11.29 -16.40
CA GLY A 202 -4.85 -10.14 -15.99
C GLY A 202 -5.85 -10.49 -14.89
N THR A 203 -6.09 -9.55 -13.99
CA THR A 203 -7.09 -9.61 -12.93
C THR A 203 -8.19 -8.59 -13.19
N SER A 204 -9.39 -8.88 -12.71
CA SER A 204 -10.52 -7.96 -12.81
C SER A 204 -10.86 -7.39 -11.43
N PRO A 205 -10.66 -6.10 -11.21
CA PRO A 205 -11.15 -5.44 -9.99
C PRO A 205 -12.65 -5.64 -9.79
N GLY A 206 -13.43 -5.59 -10.88
CA GLY A 206 -14.87 -5.82 -10.82
C GLY A 206 -15.24 -7.21 -10.27
N PHE A 207 -14.48 -8.26 -10.63
CA PHE A 207 -14.67 -9.60 -10.07
C PHE A 207 -14.43 -9.61 -8.56
N LEU A 208 -13.36 -8.97 -8.10
CA LEU A 208 -13.01 -8.90 -6.68
C LEU A 208 -14.10 -8.19 -5.88
N PHE A 209 -14.55 -7.02 -6.35
CA PHE A 209 -15.63 -6.29 -5.68
C PHE A 209 -16.96 -7.02 -5.73
N ALA A 210 -17.30 -7.66 -6.85
CA ALA A 210 -18.49 -8.51 -6.93
C ALA A 210 -18.43 -9.65 -5.91
N THR A 211 -17.27 -10.27 -5.73
CA THR A 211 -17.07 -11.32 -4.73
C THR A 211 -17.23 -10.79 -3.29
N LEU A 212 -16.67 -9.62 -2.99
CA LEU A 212 -16.79 -8.99 -1.69
C LEU A 212 -18.24 -8.57 -1.37
N LEU A 213 -18.99 -8.11 -2.37
CA LEU A 213 -20.37 -7.64 -2.22
C LEU A 213 -21.41 -8.77 -2.30
N TRP A 214 -21.01 -9.97 -2.73
CA TRP A 214 -21.95 -11.04 -3.06
C TRP A 214 -22.94 -11.37 -1.95
N HIS A 215 -22.48 -11.52 -0.73
CA HIS A 215 -23.33 -11.89 0.40
C HIS A 215 -24.34 -10.81 0.76
N GLU A 216 -23.96 -9.55 0.65
CA GLU A 216 -24.88 -8.42 0.86
C GLU A 216 -25.96 -8.36 -0.23
N VAL A 217 -25.56 -8.57 -1.48
CA VAL A 217 -26.49 -8.63 -2.61
C VAL A 217 -27.46 -9.80 -2.43
N LEU A 218 -26.97 -10.98 -2.04
CA LEU A 218 -27.79 -12.16 -1.80
C LEU A 218 -28.80 -11.95 -0.66
N ALA A 219 -28.32 -11.42 0.47
CA ALA A 219 -29.17 -11.13 1.63
C ALA A 219 -30.27 -10.11 1.30
N HIS A 220 -29.93 -9.08 0.51
CA HIS A 220 -30.91 -8.10 0.04
C HIS A 220 -31.93 -8.73 -0.92
N TRP A 221 -31.46 -9.55 -1.84
CA TRP A 221 -32.34 -10.29 -2.78
C TRP A 221 -33.33 -11.20 -2.07
N GLU A 222 -32.89 -11.96 -1.07
CA GLU A 222 -33.77 -12.82 -0.27
C GLU A 222 -34.83 -12.02 0.49
N LYS A 223 -34.49 -10.86 1.05
CA LYS A 223 -35.44 -9.95 1.68
C LYS A 223 -36.49 -9.40 0.71
N LEU A 224 -36.12 -9.16 -0.55
CA LEU A 224 -37.07 -8.71 -1.58
C LEU A 224 -38.02 -9.81 -2.02
N LYS A 225 -37.55 -11.06 -2.07
CA LYS A 225 -38.39 -12.21 -2.42
C LYS A 225 -39.42 -12.59 -1.33
N ALA A 226 -39.11 -12.25 -0.08
CA ALA A 226 -39.98 -12.54 1.08
C ALA A 226 -41.09 -11.50 1.29
N LYS A 227 -41.11 -10.42 0.51
CA LYS A 227 -42.16 -9.42 0.43
C LYS A 227 -43.13 -9.74 -0.72
#